data_936bc4186d3d1fe3c466e3c858c0f019
#
_entry.id   936bc4186d3d1fe3c466e3c858c0f019
#
_cell.length_a   1.000
_cell.length_b   1.000
_cell.length_c   1.000
_cell.angle_alpha   90.00
_cell.angle_beta   90.00
_cell.angle_gamma   90.00
#
_symmetry.space_group_name_H-M   'P 1'
#
loop_
_entity.id
_entity.type
_entity.pdbx_description
1 polymer ?
#
loop_
_entity_poly.entity_id
_entity_poly.type
_entity_poly.pdbx_seq_one_letter_code
_entity_poly.pdbx_strand_id
1 'polypeptide(L)'
;MFQIVAFLLILGIDLYAFQSLKSVSANFGESIKILIYILYWLICIGLPLVMIVSFFQYSKIGLMPSWGRISGSLFLSVLITQLIVIVFLLGEDIFRIFYRIFSSLTQSNEAGNSFASRRKFLSQTAIIVASVPFLSFIYGITKGKSINLKIRV
;
A
#
# COMPACT_ATOMS: atom_id res chain seq x y z
N MET A 1 -24.96 2.26 0.21
CA MET A 1 -24.17 3.37 0.77
C MET A 1 -22.83 2.90 1.33
N PHE A 2 -22.78 1.92 2.22
CA PHE A 2 -21.52 1.44 2.84
C PHE A 2 -20.46 1.01 1.82
N GLN A 3 -20.84 0.29 0.75
CA GLN A 3 -19.91 -0.16 -0.29
C GLN A 3 -19.24 0.99 -1.07
N ILE A 4 -19.97 2.07 -1.32
CA ILE A 4 -19.43 3.25 -2.02
C ILE A 4 -18.42 3.96 -1.13
N VAL A 5 -18.73 4.12 0.17
CA VAL A 5 -17.81 4.73 1.13
C VAL A 5 -16.53 3.90 1.28
N ALA A 6 -16.65 2.57 1.38
CA ALA A 6 -15.50 1.67 1.45
C ALA A 6 -14.63 1.76 0.18
N PHE A 7 -15.25 1.80 -1.00
CA PHE A 7 -14.53 1.96 -2.26
C PHE A 7 -13.78 3.31 -2.33
N LEU A 8 -14.44 4.41 -1.94
CA LEU A 8 -13.81 5.73 -1.90
C LEU A 8 -12.65 5.79 -0.90
N LEU A 9 -12.78 5.13 0.24
CA LEU A 9 -11.69 5.05 1.23
C LEU A 9 -10.49 4.28 0.66
N ILE A 10 -10.70 3.13 0.04
CA ILE A 10 -9.63 2.34 -0.59
C ILE A 10 -8.94 3.16 -1.68
N LEU A 11 -9.71 3.82 -2.54
CA LEU A 11 -9.18 4.67 -3.60
C LEU A 11 -8.38 5.85 -3.04
N GLY A 12 -8.82 6.44 -1.93
CA GLY A 12 -8.08 7.48 -1.22
C GLY A 12 -6.75 6.97 -0.66
N ILE A 13 -6.74 5.76 -0.09
CA ILE A 13 -5.54 5.06 0.38
C ILE A 13 -4.56 4.84 -0.77
N ASP A 14 -5.06 4.32 -1.90
CA ASP A 14 -4.26 4.07 -3.09
C ASP A 14 -3.63 5.35 -3.65
N LEU A 15 -4.40 6.44 -3.78
CA LEU A 15 -3.91 7.72 -4.27
C LEU A 15 -2.85 8.33 -3.35
N TYR A 16 -3.05 8.23 -2.04
CA TYR A 16 -2.11 8.77 -1.06
C TYR A 16 -0.80 7.96 -1.02
N ALA A 17 -0.89 6.63 -1.06
CA ALA A 17 0.27 5.75 -1.16
C ALA A 17 1.04 5.96 -2.49
N PHE A 18 0.33 6.24 -3.59
CA PHE A 18 0.94 6.58 -4.88
C PHE A 18 1.83 7.83 -4.81
N GLN A 19 1.50 8.83 -3.98
CA GLN A 19 2.36 10.00 -3.79
C GLN A 19 3.74 9.62 -3.22
N SER A 20 3.79 8.64 -2.31
CA SER A 20 5.05 8.11 -1.79
C SER A 20 5.88 7.48 -2.91
N LEU A 21 5.24 6.63 -3.72
CA LEU A 21 5.88 5.96 -4.84
C LEU A 21 6.45 6.96 -5.84
N LYS A 22 5.70 8.03 -6.15
CA LYS A 22 6.15 9.12 -7.01
C LYS A 22 7.37 9.85 -6.44
N SER A 23 7.40 10.07 -5.13
CA SER A 23 8.54 10.72 -4.44
C SER A 23 9.80 9.85 -4.52
N VAL A 24 9.69 8.54 -4.32
CA VAL A 24 10.82 7.60 -4.36
C VAL A 24 11.33 7.40 -5.79
N SER A 25 10.42 7.30 -6.76
CA SER A 25 10.77 7.07 -8.16
C SER A 25 11.29 8.32 -8.87
N ALA A 26 11.30 9.50 -8.22
CA ALA A 26 11.68 10.77 -8.85
C ALA A 26 13.09 10.77 -9.50
N ASN A 27 14.01 9.95 -8.99
CA ASN A 27 15.40 9.88 -9.49
C ASN A 27 15.63 8.77 -10.53
N PHE A 28 14.61 7.96 -10.86
CA PHE A 28 14.73 6.92 -11.87
C PHE A 28 14.54 7.49 -13.29
N GLY A 29 15.04 6.78 -14.30
CA GLY A 29 14.77 7.12 -15.69
C GLY A 29 13.28 7.08 -16.02
N GLU A 30 12.85 7.87 -17.01
CA GLU A 30 11.42 8.01 -17.34
C GLU A 30 10.73 6.68 -17.66
N SER A 31 11.39 5.81 -18.39
CA SER A 31 10.84 4.48 -18.72
C SER A 31 10.58 3.63 -17.48
N ILE A 32 11.48 3.69 -16.49
CA ILE A 32 11.35 2.95 -15.23
C ILE A 32 10.22 3.53 -14.38
N LYS A 33 10.06 4.85 -14.35
CA LYS A 33 8.94 5.50 -13.64
C LYS A 33 7.60 5.04 -14.18
N ILE A 34 7.45 5.06 -15.51
CA ILE A 34 6.21 4.66 -16.16
C ILE A 34 5.90 3.19 -15.85
N LEU A 35 6.89 2.31 -15.93
CA LEU A 35 6.73 0.90 -15.61
C LEU A 35 6.28 0.67 -14.17
N ILE A 36 6.89 1.36 -13.19
CA ILE A 36 6.52 1.30 -11.79
C ILE A 36 5.07 1.77 -11.57
N TYR A 37 4.66 2.85 -12.25
CA TYR A 37 3.30 3.39 -12.10
C TYR A 37 2.25 2.46 -12.71
N ILE A 38 2.53 1.90 -13.88
CA ILE A 38 1.65 0.91 -14.51
C ILE A 38 1.51 -0.32 -13.60
N LEU A 39 2.61 -0.85 -13.10
CA LEU A 39 2.61 -2.03 -12.23
C LEU A 39 1.83 -1.76 -10.93
N TYR A 40 2.00 -0.59 -10.33
CA TYR A 40 1.26 -0.18 -9.14
C TYR A 40 -0.24 -0.19 -9.39
N TRP A 41 -0.72 0.51 -10.42
CA TRP A 41 -2.14 0.60 -10.74
C TRP A 41 -2.71 -0.75 -11.17
N LEU A 42 -1.94 -1.57 -11.87
CA LEU A 42 -2.34 -2.92 -12.25
C LEU A 42 -2.60 -3.79 -11.01
N ILE A 43 -1.79 -3.68 -9.98
CA ILE A 43 -1.97 -4.39 -8.71
C ILE A 43 -3.18 -3.82 -7.95
N CYS A 44 -3.25 -2.48 -7.79
CA CYS A 44 -4.30 -1.82 -7.00
C CYS A 44 -5.70 -2.00 -7.60
N ILE A 45 -5.82 -2.05 -8.92
CA ILE A 45 -7.11 -2.26 -9.60
C ILE A 45 -7.34 -3.75 -9.88
N GLY A 46 -6.30 -4.47 -10.29
CA GLY A 46 -6.42 -5.87 -10.70
C GLY A 46 -6.84 -6.80 -9.56
N LEU A 47 -6.24 -6.67 -8.37
CA LEU A 47 -6.57 -7.54 -7.24
C LEU A 47 -8.04 -7.39 -6.78
N PRO A 48 -8.59 -6.18 -6.58
CA PRO A 48 -10.01 -6.02 -6.26
C PRO A 48 -10.94 -6.57 -7.35
N LEU A 49 -10.61 -6.37 -8.63
CA LEU A 49 -11.42 -6.92 -9.73
C LEU A 49 -11.45 -8.45 -9.69
N VAL A 50 -10.29 -9.08 -9.53
CA VAL A 50 -10.21 -10.54 -9.39
C VAL A 50 -11.02 -11.02 -8.18
N MET A 51 -10.97 -10.30 -7.06
CA MET A 51 -11.75 -10.61 -5.86
C MET A 51 -13.26 -10.50 -6.11
N ILE A 52 -13.71 -9.45 -6.80
CA ILE A 52 -15.12 -9.26 -7.17
C ILE A 52 -15.62 -10.41 -8.05
N VAL A 53 -14.86 -10.78 -9.08
CA VAL A 53 -15.21 -11.91 -9.97
C VAL A 53 -15.29 -13.22 -9.18
N SER A 54 -14.37 -13.44 -8.24
CA SER A 54 -14.41 -14.62 -7.36
C SER A 54 -15.64 -14.66 -6.50
N PHE A 55 -16.08 -13.51 -5.99
CA PHE A 55 -17.28 -13.40 -5.18
C PHE A 55 -18.55 -13.71 -5.97
N PHE A 56 -18.62 -13.26 -7.24
CA PHE A 56 -19.72 -13.62 -8.13
C PHE A 56 -19.78 -15.13 -8.44
N GLN A 57 -18.63 -15.78 -8.60
CA GLN A 57 -18.57 -17.23 -8.78
C GLN A 57 -19.00 -17.97 -7.50
N TYR A 58 -18.55 -17.51 -6.32
CA TYR A 58 -18.97 -18.06 -5.05
C TYR A 58 -20.50 -18.01 -4.89
N SER A 59 -21.12 -16.89 -5.25
CA SER A 59 -22.59 -16.72 -5.19
C SER A 59 -23.36 -17.71 -6.08
N LYS A 60 -22.74 -18.19 -7.17
CA LYS A 60 -23.38 -19.14 -8.10
C LYS A 60 -23.13 -20.60 -7.76
N ILE A 61 -21.95 -20.94 -7.26
CA ILE A 61 -21.48 -22.33 -7.13
C ILE A 61 -21.40 -22.75 -5.66
N GLY A 62 -21.44 -21.80 -4.70
CA GLY A 62 -21.34 -22.07 -3.26
C GLY A 62 -19.92 -22.44 -2.80
N LEU A 63 -18.95 -22.52 -3.70
CA LEU A 63 -17.55 -22.85 -3.40
C LEU A 63 -16.63 -21.73 -3.91
N MET A 64 -15.78 -21.22 -3.01
CA MET A 64 -14.82 -20.19 -3.37
C MET A 64 -13.64 -20.80 -4.12
N PRO A 65 -13.36 -20.37 -5.36
CA PRO A 65 -12.25 -20.91 -6.15
C PRO A 65 -10.90 -20.62 -5.46
N SER A 66 -9.92 -21.51 -5.66
CA SER A 66 -8.60 -21.39 -5.02
C SER A 66 -7.90 -20.06 -5.35
N TRP A 67 -8.06 -19.59 -6.58
CA TRP A 67 -7.50 -18.29 -7.02
C TRP A 67 -8.19 -17.10 -6.32
N GLY A 68 -9.47 -17.19 -5.97
CA GLY A 68 -10.19 -16.17 -5.21
C GLY A 68 -9.66 -16.02 -3.78
N ARG A 69 -9.33 -17.13 -3.13
CA ARG A 69 -8.71 -17.11 -1.79
C ARG A 69 -7.32 -16.48 -1.83
N ILE A 70 -6.52 -16.81 -2.84
CA ILE A 70 -5.17 -16.25 -3.02
C ILE A 70 -5.26 -14.75 -3.32
N SER A 71 -6.16 -14.33 -4.21
CA SER A 71 -6.31 -12.90 -4.54
C SER A 71 -6.78 -12.08 -3.33
N GLY A 72 -7.68 -12.61 -2.51
CA GLY A 72 -8.12 -11.98 -1.27
C GLY A 72 -6.97 -11.80 -0.27
N SER A 73 -6.13 -12.82 -0.09
CA SER A 73 -4.95 -12.73 0.78
C SER A 73 -3.92 -11.73 0.26
N LEU A 74 -3.69 -11.71 -1.05
CA LEU A 74 -2.80 -10.72 -1.68
C LEU A 74 -3.34 -9.30 -1.55
N PHE A 75 -4.64 -9.11 -1.76
CA PHE A 75 -5.29 -7.82 -1.59
C PHE A 75 -5.14 -7.27 -0.18
N LEU A 76 -5.40 -8.12 0.85
CA LEU A 76 -5.17 -7.74 2.24
C LEU A 76 -3.71 -7.39 2.53
N SER A 77 -2.77 -8.16 1.99
CA SER A 77 -1.34 -7.89 2.13
C SER A 77 -0.96 -6.51 1.55
N VAL A 78 -1.47 -6.19 0.36
CA VAL A 78 -1.25 -4.89 -0.29
C VAL A 78 -1.87 -3.76 0.54
N LEU A 79 -3.11 -3.91 1.03
CA LEU A 79 -3.76 -2.90 1.88
C LEU A 79 -2.97 -2.64 3.17
N ILE A 80 -2.52 -3.69 3.87
CA ILE A 80 -1.72 -3.52 5.10
C ILE A 80 -0.41 -2.78 4.78
N THR A 81 0.25 -3.15 3.69
CA THR A 81 1.47 -2.48 3.23
C THR A 81 1.23 -1.00 2.96
N GLN A 82 0.14 -0.66 2.27
CA GLN A 82 -0.24 0.73 1.99
C GLN A 82 -0.57 1.50 3.27
N LEU A 83 -1.29 0.89 4.22
CA LEU A 83 -1.58 1.52 5.50
C LEU A 83 -0.31 1.86 6.28
N ILE A 84 0.69 0.97 6.28
CA ILE A 84 1.98 1.25 6.92
C ILE A 84 2.64 2.46 6.25
N VAL A 85 2.71 2.49 4.91
CA VAL A 85 3.26 3.62 4.16
C VAL A 85 2.53 4.92 4.51
N ILE A 86 1.20 4.89 4.57
CA ILE A 86 0.37 6.05 4.90
C ILE A 86 0.66 6.56 6.32
N VAL A 87 0.78 5.67 7.31
CA VAL A 87 1.10 6.08 8.69
C VAL A 87 2.41 6.85 8.74
N PHE A 88 3.45 6.40 8.02
CA PHE A 88 4.71 7.12 7.93
C PHE A 88 4.57 8.49 7.26
N LEU A 89 3.83 8.57 6.15
CA LEU A 89 3.61 9.81 5.43
C LEU A 89 2.76 10.83 6.22
N LEU A 90 1.69 10.35 6.87
CA LEU A 90 0.86 11.20 7.73
C LEU A 90 1.67 11.73 8.91
N GLY A 91 2.53 10.90 9.52
CA GLY A 91 3.43 11.34 10.58
C GLY A 91 4.32 12.51 10.11
N GLU A 92 4.86 12.43 8.89
CA GLU A 92 5.64 13.52 8.30
C GLU A 92 4.80 14.77 8.03
N ASP A 93 3.63 14.60 7.43
CA ASP A 93 2.75 15.73 7.10
C ASP A 93 2.27 16.46 8.36
N ILE A 94 1.92 15.72 9.41
CA ILE A 94 1.55 16.26 10.72
C ILE A 94 2.74 17.04 11.32
N PHE A 95 3.94 16.43 11.33
CA PHE A 95 5.13 17.09 11.83
C PHE A 95 5.43 18.38 11.07
N ARG A 96 5.25 18.39 9.75
CA ARG A 96 5.46 19.55 8.90
C ARG A 96 4.44 20.67 9.17
N ILE A 97 3.19 20.32 9.47
CA ILE A 97 2.16 21.29 9.86
C ILE A 97 2.54 21.93 11.21
N PHE A 98 2.88 21.12 12.21
CA PHE A 98 3.32 21.62 13.51
C PHE A 98 4.54 22.54 13.40
N TYR A 99 5.55 22.12 12.62
CA TYR A 99 6.74 22.94 12.39
C TYR A 99 6.42 24.26 11.73
N ARG A 100 5.54 24.28 10.72
CA ARG A 100 5.10 25.53 10.07
C ARG A 100 4.38 26.48 11.03
N ILE A 101 3.49 25.94 11.86
CA ILE A 101 2.79 26.74 12.87
C ILE A 101 3.79 27.33 13.86
N PHE A 102 4.75 26.53 14.34
CA PHE A 102 5.77 26.98 15.28
C PHE A 102 6.74 27.99 14.67
N SER A 103 7.19 27.76 13.42
CA SER A 103 8.10 28.68 12.74
C SER A 103 7.41 30.01 12.37
N SER A 104 6.12 30.00 12.10
CA SER A 104 5.33 31.20 11.92
C SER A 104 5.23 32.06 13.20
N LEU A 105 5.29 31.42 14.35
CA LEU A 105 5.30 32.09 15.66
C LEU A 105 6.69 32.64 16.03
N THR A 106 7.78 32.06 15.46
CA THR A 106 9.18 32.35 15.88
C THR A 106 10.00 33.11 14.83
N GLN A 107 9.44 33.55 13.71
CA GLN A 107 10.10 34.32 12.64
C GLN A 107 11.43 33.73 12.08
N SER A 108 11.66 32.43 12.16
CA SER A 108 12.88 31.80 11.64
C SER A 108 12.68 31.27 10.21
N ASN A 109 13.30 31.95 9.25
CA ASN A 109 13.13 31.72 7.79
C ASN A 109 14.04 30.62 7.18
N GLU A 110 14.50 29.64 7.92
CA GLU A 110 15.51 28.69 7.41
C GLU A 110 14.98 27.25 7.23
N ALA A 111 13.96 27.03 6.41
CA ALA A 111 13.43 25.65 6.34
C ALA A 111 13.14 25.07 4.93
N GLY A 112 13.42 25.80 3.84
CA GLY A 112 12.94 25.40 2.52
C GLY A 112 13.56 24.11 1.94
N ASN A 113 14.87 23.92 2.10
CA ASN A 113 15.60 22.85 1.39
C ASN A 113 15.76 21.54 2.17
N SER A 114 15.66 21.56 3.50
CA SER A 114 15.80 20.35 4.31
C SER A 114 14.58 19.43 4.26
N PHE A 115 13.39 19.96 3.98
CA PHE A 115 12.15 19.19 3.97
C PHE A 115 12.00 18.24 2.79
N ALA A 116 12.47 18.62 1.60
CA ALA A 116 12.40 17.77 0.41
C ALA A 116 13.27 16.51 0.55
N SER A 117 14.48 16.66 1.09
CA SER A 117 15.40 15.55 1.34
C SER A 117 14.86 14.60 2.44
N ARG A 118 14.31 15.16 3.52
CA ARG A 118 13.72 14.41 4.62
C ARG A 118 12.49 13.61 4.19
N ARG A 119 11.61 14.19 3.38
CA ARG A 119 10.44 13.50 2.83
C ARG A 119 10.84 12.30 1.97
N LYS A 120 11.87 12.46 1.15
CA LYS A 120 12.39 11.37 0.33
C LYS A 120 12.93 10.23 1.19
N PHE A 121 13.70 10.56 2.23
CA PHE A 121 14.23 9.58 3.18
C PHE A 121 13.10 8.84 3.90
N LEU A 122 12.11 9.55 4.42
CA LEU A 122 10.96 8.93 5.12
C LEU A 122 10.13 8.05 4.20
N SER A 123 9.89 8.48 2.95
CA SER A 123 9.19 7.64 1.96
C SER A 123 9.97 6.37 1.64
N GLN A 124 11.28 6.45 1.50
CA GLN A 124 12.14 5.28 1.27
C GLN A 124 12.10 4.32 2.47
N THR A 125 12.26 4.85 3.69
CA THR A 125 12.18 4.07 4.92
C THR A 125 10.80 3.42 5.09
N ALA A 126 9.72 4.14 4.80
CA ALA A 126 8.36 3.61 4.87
C ALA A 126 8.17 2.41 3.92
N ILE A 127 8.67 2.49 2.69
CA ILE A 127 8.58 1.39 1.72
C ILE A 127 9.42 0.18 2.19
N ILE A 128 10.62 0.41 2.72
CA ILE A 128 11.47 -0.66 3.24
C ILE A 128 10.78 -1.37 4.42
N VAL A 129 10.26 -0.61 5.39
CA VAL A 129 9.54 -1.17 6.55
C VAL A 129 8.28 -1.91 6.11
N ALA A 130 7.51 -1.34 5.17
CA ALA A 130 6.30 -1.96 4.64
C ALA A 130 6.56 -3.22 3.81
N SER A 131 7.76 -3.37 3.25
CA SER A 131 8.14 -4.59 2.50
C SER A 131 8.25 -5.83 3.40
N VAL A 132 8.57 -5.66 4.68
CA VAL A 132 8.71 -6.78 5.63
C VAL A 132 7.40 -7.56 5.83
N PRO A 133 6.28 -6.93 6.23
CA PRO A 133 5.01 -7.65 6.33
C PRO A 133 4.53 -8.17 4.97
N PHE A 134 4.75 -7.42 3.88
CA PHE A 134 4.38 -7.87 2.54
C PHE A 134 5.09 -9.18 2.15
N LEU A 135 6.41 -9.26 2.34
CA LEU A 135 7.18 -10.47 2.09
C LEU A 135 6.78 -11.63 3.03
N SER A 136 6.48 -11.32 4.29
CA SER A 136 5.99 -12.30 5.27
C SER A 136 4.65 -12.91 4.84
N PHE A 137 3.72 -12.10 4.32
CA PHE A 137 2.45 -12.56 3.78
C PHE A 137 2.64 -13.44 2.55
N ILE A 138 3.47 -13.03 1.59
CA ILE A 138 3.78 -13.83 0.40
C ILE A 138 4.39 -15.18 0.80
N TYR A 139 5.34 -15.17 1.75
CA TYR A 139 5.93 -16.40 2.27
C TYR A 139 4.88 -17.30 2.94
N GLY A 140 3.97 -16.75 3.74
CA GLY A 140 2.88 -17.48 4.37
C GLY A 140 1.92 -18.11 3.35
N ILE A 141 1.58 -17.38 2.28
CA ILE A 141 0.71 -17.88 1.20
C ILE A 141 1.38 -19.05 0.45
N THR A 142 2.67 -18.93 0.17
CA THR A 142 3.42 -19.95 -0.59
C THR A 142 3.70 -21.19 0.24
N LYS A 143 4.09 -21.04 1.51
CA LYS A 143 4.47 -22.15 2.38
C LYS A 143 3.28 -22.78 3.12
N GLY A 144 2.23 -22.03 3.40
CA GLY A 144 1.01 -22.54 4.03
C GLY A 144 0.32 -23.64 3.21
N LYS A 145 0.58 -23.71 1.91
CA LYS A 145 0.09 -24.76 1.02
C LYS A 145 0.79 -26.12 1.24
N SER A 146 1.92 -26.17 1.92
CA SER A 146 2.71 -27.39 2.15
C SER A 146 2.52 -28.01 3.55
N ILE A 147 1.70 -27.40 4.41
CA ILE A 147 1.36 -28.00 5.69
C ILE A 147 0.28 -29.05 5.44
N ASN A 148 0.71 -30.26 5.09
CA ASN A 148 -0.13 -31.44 5.18
C ASN A 148 -0.44 -31.68 6.66
N LEU A 149 -1.65 -31.29 7.09
CA LEU A 149 -2.22 -31.73 8.35
C LEU A 149 -2.32 -33.26 8.30
N LYS A 150 -1.31 -33.96 8.84
CA LYS A 150 -1.46 -35.37 9.22
C LYS A 150 -2.48 -35.42 10.36
N ILE A 151 -3.76 -35.54 10.01
CA ILE A 151 -4.81 -35.93 10.96
C ILE A 151 -4.48 -37.38 11.33
N ARG A 152 -3.91 -37.58 12.51
CA ARG A 152 -3.91 -38.92 13.14
C ARG A 152 -5.36 -39.23 13.54
N VAL A 153 -5.96 -40.14 12.83
CA VAL A 153 -7.15 -40.86 13.27
C VAL A 153 -6.71 -41.90 14.31
#